data_b2042f7e9bb759eeef04f050b9ddcb9e
#
_entry.id   b2042f7e9bb759eeef04f050b9ddcb9e
#
_cell.length_a   1.000
_cell.length_b   1.000
_cell.length_c   1.000
_cell.angle_alpha   90.00
_cell.angle_beta   90.00
_cell.angle_gamma   90.00
#
_symmetry.space_group_name_H-M   'P 1'
#
loop_
_entity.id
_entity.type
_entity.pdbx_description
1 polymer ?
#
loop_
_entity_poly.entity_id
_entity_poly.type
_entity_poly.pdbx_seq_one_letter_code
_entity_poly.pdbx_strand_id
1 'polypeptide(L)'
;MMQPVPPEQQQSLVSRLMDACGGAYTPETRRKYYISGPQWAGAYEGHALFHAPTRTPVGFEEVIREYGKIGIPCWCTHDTDVIPTQDLGKAGQDAIVARIKTSLAEAGMRCSMVTTETFHHAVFSASPAAESPEIRKYAAWRVCNTVDIGHELGAEFAVYWPGSLGYQIQGAVEETQTLKWYAESLNAACEHDIKVAAAKGRPTLKHCMEAKPFEPQAEILLPTSDAMLGWISSGLLTHPEMVGLNPEYLHELMWGGAPRAALARALISGKLWHFDINDGYRLKHDVDIAVGLINPLDWLNVLVLLRSHGFNGPFNLDYKPPRTTSNFGVFKVSFPTAVDRFITLWEMAGEVLEDAIIGEATDALKAGAGCNSNNPDEIFAANKELLTLHELIGHRLVQILLGLHRGRVYSV
;
A
#
# COMPACT_ATOMS: atom_id res chain seq x y z
N MET A 1 18.69 42.76 -4.91
CA MET A 1 17.96 41.74 -5.67
C MET A 1 18.95 40.61 -6.00
N MET A 2 18.58 39.34 -5.71
CA MET A 2 19.40 38.21 -6.12
C MET A 2 19.38 38.12 -7.65
N GLN A 3 20.51 37.82 -8.25
CA GLN A 3 20.60 37.62 -9.70
C GLN A 3 19.95 36.28 -10.07
N PRO A 4 19.24 36.19 -11.21
CA PRO A 4 18.72 34.92 -11.70
C PRO A 4 19.84 33.88 -11.86
N VAL A 5 19.55 32.64 -11.46
CA VAL A 5 20.51 31.53 -11.61
C VAL A 5 20.53 31.11 -13.08
N PRO A 6 21.69 31.13 -13.76
CA PRO A 6 21.78 30.67 -15.16
C PRO A 6 21.38 29.21 -15.33
N PRO A 7 20.80 28.81 -16.48
CA PRO A 7 20.34 27.43 -16.71
C PRO A 7 21.41 26.35 -16.46
N GLU A 8 22.63 26.56 -16.85
CA GLU A 8 23.75 25.65 -16.64
C GLU A 8 24.03 25.45 -15.13
N GLN A 9 23.94 26.53 -14.33
CA GLN A 9 24.12 26.46 -12.88
C GLN A 9 22.93 25.78 -12.22
N GLN A 10 21.70 25.98 -12.73
CA GLN A 10 20.52 25.25 -12.26
C GLN A 10 20.69 23.74 -12.48
N GLN A 11 21.11 23.33 -13.68
CA GLN A 11 21.35 21.94 -14.04
C GLN A 11 22.44 21.30 -13.17
N SER A 12 23.54 22.02 -12.92
CA SER A 12 24.62 21.58 -12.03
C SER A 12 24.15 21.39 -10.59
N LEU A 13 23.34 22.32 -10.05
CA LEU A 13 22.77 22.21 -8.70
C LEU A 13 21.83 20.99 -8.59
N VAL A 14 20.95 20.81 -9.57
CA VAL A 14 20.03 19.65 -9.60
C VAL A 14 20.84 18.36 -9.60
N SER A 15 21.82 18.21 -10.47
CA SER A 15 22.65 16.98 -10.54
C SER A 15 23.36 16.70 -9.20
N ARG A 16 23.98 17.71 -8.61
CA ARG A 16 24.70 17.56 -7.33
C ARG A 16 23.78 17.16 -6.17
N LEU A 17 22.58 17.75 -6.11
CA LEU A 17 21.60 17.37 -5.09
C LEU A 17 21.03 15.97 -5.33
N MET A 18 20.81 15.60 -6.61
CA MET A 18 20.38 14.23 -6.95
C MET A 18 21.43 13.21 -6.51
N ASP A 19 22.71 13.49 -6.76
CA ASP A 19 23.79 12.60 -6.33
C ASP A 19 23.92 12.55 -4.79
N ALA A 20 23.72 13.68 -4.11
CA ALA A 20 23.72 13.74 -2.64
C ALA A 20 22.51 13.02 -2.02
N CYS A 21 21.37 13.00 -2.69
CA CYS A 21 20.18 12.27 -2.28
C CYS A 21 20.20 10.80 -2.72
N GLY A 22 21.23 10.36 -3.44
CA GLY A 22 21.36 9.02 -3.98
C GLY A 22 21.20 7.93 -2.93
N GLY A 23 20.70 6.77 -3.35
CA GLY A 23 20.24 5.70 -2.48
C GLY A 23 21.32 5.17 -1.53
N ALA A 24 20.90 4.89 -0.30
CA ALA A 24 21.76 4.35 0.75
C ALA A 24 22.05 2.85 0.58
N TYR A 25 21.21 2.13 -0.16
CA TYR A 25 21.32 0.68 -0.35
C TYR A 25 21.60 0.33 -1.81
N THR A 26 22.26 -0.82 -2.01
CA THR A 26 22.50 -1.36 -3.35
C THR A 26 21.24 -2.03 -3.91
N PRO A 27 21.13 -2.20 -5.24
CA PRO A 27 20.04 -2.96 -5.85
C PRO A 27 19.91 -4.38 -5.29
N GLU A 28 21.03 -5.06 -5.00
CA GLU A 28 21.05 -6.40 -4.43
C GLU A 28 20.46 -6.42 -3.02
N THR A 29 20.71 -5.38 -2.22
CA THR A 29 20.12 -5.25 -0.88
C THR A 29 18.62 -5.02 -0.97
N ARG A 30 18.15 -4.11 -1.84
CA ARG A 30 16.73 -3.82 -2.02
C ARG A 30 15.94 -5.05 -2.48
N ARG A 31 16.51 -5.90 -3.34
CA ARG A 31 15.89 -7.15 -3.82
C ARG A 31 15.57 -8.17 -2.73
N LYS A 32 16.13 -8.02 -1.52
CA LYS A 32 15.85 -8.92 -0.39
C LYS A 32 14.50 -8.67 0.27
N TYR A 33 13.88 -7.52 0.01
CA TYR A 33 12.61 -7.12 0.59
C TYR A 33 11.49 -7.36 -0.41
N TYR A 34 10.33 -7.83 0.06
CA TYR A 34 9.19 -8.03 -0.82
C TYR A 34 8.46 -6.70 -1.05
N ILE A 35 9.01 -5.90 -1.96
CA ILE A 35 8.51 -4.58 -2.33
C ILE A 35 8.08 -4.61 -3.79
N SER A 36 6.91 -4.02 -4.08
CA SER A 36 6.37 -3.86 -5.42
C SER A 36 6.43 -2.39 -5.85
N GLY A 37 6.85 -2.16 -7.09
CA GLY A 37 6.78 -0.87 -7.75
C GLY A 37 5.57 -0.85 -8.70
N PRO A 38 4.56 -0.01 -8.46
CA PRO A 38 3.37 0.00 -9.28
C PRO A 38 3.57 0.74 -10.59
N GLN A 39 2.89 0.26 -11.64
CA GLN A 39 2.92 0.87 -12.96
C GLN A 39 2.44 2.33 -12.91
N TRP A 40 1.31 2.58 -12.23
CA TRP A 40 0.72 3.92 -12.13
C TRP A 40 1.64 4.93 -11.47
N ALA A 41 2.44 4.54 -10.49
CA ALA A 41 3.39 5.42 -9.83
C ALA A 41 4.62 5.71 -10.72
N GLY A 42 5.15 4.69 -11.43
CA GLY A 42 6.27 4.85 -12.35
C GLY A 42 5.92 5.66 -13.60
N ALA A 43 4.70 5.48 -14.11
CA ALA A 43 4.18 6.21 -15.27
C ALA A 43 3.49 7.53 -14.90
N TYR A 44 3.43 7.89 -13.61
CA TYR A 44 2.72 9.07 -13.13
C TYR A 44 3.19 10.36 -13.80
N GLU A 45 2.26 11.02 -14.47
CA GLU A 45 2.53 12.23 -15.28
C GLU A 45 2.71 13.51 -14.45
N GLY A 46 2.55 13.46 -13.15
CA GLY A 46 2.59 14.63 -12.28
C GLY A 46 1.34 15.50 -12.35
N HIS A 47 0.21 14.96 -12.81
CA HIS A 47 -1.09 15.63 -12.75
C HIS A 47 -1.65 15.65 -11.32
N ALA A 48 -2.61 16.54 -11.05
CA ALA A 48 -3.41 16.55 -9.84
C ALA A 48 -4.75 17.23 -10.15
N LEU A 49 -5.69 17.16 -9.22
CA LEU A 49 -6.93 17.92 -9.34
C LEU A 49 -6.58 19.41 -9.58
N PHE A 50 -7.10 20.02 -10.64
CA PHE A 50 -6.80 21.39 -11.08
C PHE A 50 -5.37 21.63 -11.63
N HIS A 51 -4.56 20.62 -11.79
CA HIS A 51 -3.19 20.76 -12.32
C HIS A 51 -2.96 19.84 -13.52
N ALA A 52 -2.47 20.43 -14.60
CA ALA A 52 -2.06 19.68 -15.78
C ALA A 52 -0.85 18.77 -15.51
N PRO A 53 -0.63 17.73 -16.32
CA PRO A 53 0.58 16.92 -16.30
C PRO A 53 1.83 17.79 -16.43
N THR A 54 2.88 17.42 -15.73
CA THR A 54 4.19 18.13 -15.73
C THR A 54 5.27 17.35 -16.44
N ARG A 55 5.01 16.10 -16.84
CA ARG A 55 5.92 15.23 -17.58
C ARG A 55 5.13 14.27 -18.48
N THR A 56 5.83 13.72 -19.46
CA THR A 56 5.27 12.71 -20.36
C THR A 56 5.19 11.36 -19.65
N PRO A 57 4.10 10.59 -19.80
CA PRO A 57 3.99 9.25 -19.25
C PRO A 57 5.06 8.33 -19.84
N VAL A 58 5.51 7.39 -19.02
CA VAL A 58 6.54 6.40 -19.37
C VAL A 58 5.87 5.07 -19.62
N GLY A 59 6.22 4.40 -20.71
CA GLY A 59 5.68 3.07 -21.04
C GLY A 59 6.10 1.98 -20.04
N PHE A 60 5.32 0.91 -19.96
CA PHE A 60 5.55 -0.14 -18.97
C PHE A 60 6.92 -0.84 -19.12
N GLU A 61 7.42 -1.04 -20.34
CA GLU A 61 8.75 -1.62 -20.56
C GLU A 61 9.84 -0.78 -19.90
N GLU A 62 9.71 0.53 -19.99
CA GLU A 62 10.69 1.45 -19.38
C GLU A 62 10.53 1.46 -17.86
N VAL A 63 9.31 1.52 -17.34
CA VAL A 63 9.03 1.46 -15.89
C VAL A 63 9.63 0.19 -15.29
N ILE A 64 9.33 -0.98 -15.87
CA ILE A 64 9.86 -2.27 -15.42
C ILE A 64 11.39 -2.28 -15.46
N ARG A 65 11.99 -1.83 -16.57
CA ARG A 65 13.44 -1.76 -16.71
C ARG A 65 14.08 -0.87 -15.63
N GLU A 66 13.53 0.30 -15.37
CA GLU A 66 14.09 1.24 -14.39
C GLU A 66 13.90 0.72 -12.97
N TYR A 67 12.76 0.13 -12.64
CA TYR A 67 12.56 -0.55 -11.34
C TYR A 67 13.55 -1.71 -11.13
N GLY A 68 13.80 -2.51 -12.17
CA GLY A 68 14.81 -3.57 -12.12
C GLY A 68 16.21 -3.05 -11.81
N LYS A 69 16.63 -1.90 -12.41
CA LYS A 69 17.91 -1.25 -12.12
C LYS A 69 17.99 -0.72 -10.69
N ILE A 70 16.90 -0.20 -10.16
CA ILE A 70 16.81 0.26 -8.76
C ILE A 70 16.95 -0.93 -7.79
N GLY A 71 16.53 -2.11 -8.19
CA GLY A 71 16.50 -3.31 -7.36
C GLY A 71 15.14 -3.54 -6.70
N ILE A 72 14.06 -2.99 -7.23
CA ILE A 72 12.69 -3.34 -6.83
C ILE A 72 12.39 -4.73 -7.40
N PRO A 73 12.05 -5.74 -6.57
CA PRO A 73 11.92 -7.12 -7.04
C PRO A 73 10.60 -7.43 -7.74
N CYS A 74 9.55 -6.65 -7.45
CA CYS A 74 8.21 -6.91 -7.97
C CYS A 74 7.64 -5.69 -8.68
N TRP A 75 6.79 -5.97 -9.65
CA TRP A 75 5.98 -4.98 -10.35
C TRP A 75 4.51 -5.33 -10.18
N CYS A 76 3.64 -4.33 -10.18
CA CYS A 76 2.20 -4.49 -10.15
C CYS A 76 1.50 -3.43 -10.99
N THR A 77 0.23 -3.64 -11.31
CA THR A 77 -0.52 -2.77 -12.23
C THR A 77 -2.02 -2.85 -12.00
N HIS A 78 -2.74 -1.77 -12.33
CA HIS A 78 -4.13 -1.93 -12.72
C HIS A 78 -4.18 -2.60 -14.09
N ASP A 79 -5.23 -3.34 -14.34
CA ASP A 79 -5.40 -4.05 -15.61
C ASP A 79 -5.39 -3.10 -16.83
N THR A 80 -5.92 -1.89 -16.67
CA THR A 80 -6.00 -0.88 -17.75
C THR A 80 -4.80 0.03 -17.89
N ASP A 81 -3.90 0.11 -16.92
CA ASP A 81 -2.67 0.93 -17.03
C ASP A 81 -1.86 0.56 -18.26
N VAL A 82 -1.88 -0.71 -18.65
CA VAL A 82 -1.05 -1.27 -19.72
C VAL A 82 -1.83 -2.12 -20.72
N ILE A 83 -3.04 -2.56 -20.38
CA ILE A 83 -3.86 -3.44 -21.20
C ILE A 83 -5.22 -2.75 -21.44
N PRO A 84 -5.30 -1.83 -22.41
CA PRO A 84 -6.58 -1.23 -22.80
C PRO A 84 -7.47 -2.32 -23.42
N THR A 85 -8.36 -2.85 -22.60
CA THR A 85 -9.00 -4.15 -22.85
C THR A 85 -10.17 -4.10 -23.82
N GLN A 86 -10.81 -2.94 -23.98
CA GLN A 86 -12.08 -2.88 -24.70
C GLN A 86 -11.94 -3.00 -26.22
N ASP A 87 -10.81 -2.53 -26.76
CA ASP A 87 -10.66 -2.39 -28.20
C ASP A 87 -9.74 -3.44 -28.85
N LEU A 88 -8.99 -4.19 -28.05
CA LEU A 88 -7.95 -5.10 -28.58
C LEU A 88 -8.40 -6.53 -28.79
N GLY A 89 -9.49 -6.93 -28.16
CA GLY A 89 -9.87 -8.35 -28.09
C GLY A 89 -8.81 -9.23 -27.40
N LYS A 90 -9.09 -10.51 -27.28
CA LYS A 90 -8.23 -11.47 -26.56
C LYS A 90 -6.80 -11.54 -27.13
N ALA A 91 -6.65 -11.58 -28.45
CA ALA A 91 -5.33 -11.68 -29.08
C ALA A 91 -4.45 -10.44 -28.81
N GLY A 92 -5.03 -9.24 -28.83
CA GLY A 92 -4.30 -8.01 -28.50
C GLY A 92 -3.89 -7.97 -27.04
N GLN A 93 -4.76 -8.38 -26.14
CA GLN A 93 -4.47 -8.51 -24.72
C GLN A 93 -3.33 -9.50 -24.46
N ASP A 94 -3.40 -10.70 -25.07
CA ASP A 94 -2.36 -11.73 -24.94
C ASP A 94 -0.99 -11.24 -25.44
N ALA A 95 -0.97 -10.46 -26.53
CA ALA A 95 0.27 -9.88 -27.06
C ALA A 95 0.91 -8.90 -26.05
N ILE A 96 0.12 -8.06 -25.39
CA ILE A 96 0.64 -7.14 -24.35
C ILE A 96 1.12 -7.91 -23.13
N VAL A 97 0.36 -8.89 -22.65
CA VAL A 97 0.76 -9.77 -21.54
C VAL A 97 2.10 -10.46 -21.84
N ALA A 98 2.29 -10.95 -23.06
CA ALA A 98 3.56 -11.56 -23.49
C ALA A 98 4.74 -10.57 -23.41
N ARG A 99 4.55 -9.30 -23.82
CA ARG A 99 5.56 -8.25 -23.73
C ARG A 99 5.89 -7.93 -22.26
N ILE A 100 4.88 -7.82 -21.38
CA ILE A 100 5.09 -7.62 -19.95
C ILE A 100 5.93 -8.75 -19.36
N LYS A 101 5.60 -10.01 -19.66
CA LYS A 101 6.36 -11.20 -19.21
C LYS A 101 7.83 -11.12 -19.65
N THR A 102 8.08 -10.74 -20.89
CA THR A 102 9.44 -10.55 -21.42
C THR A 102 10.19 -9.46 -20.64
N SER A 103 9.58 -8.29 -20.48
CA SER A 103 10.19 -7.17 -19.77
C SER A 103 10.49 -7.50 -18.30
N LEU A 104 9.59 -8.20 -17.62
CA LEU A 104 9.80 -8.67 -16.24
C LEU A 104 10.98 -9.65 -16.15
N ALA A 105 11.06 -10.61 -17.08
CA ALA A 105 12.14 -11.59 -17.12
C ALA A 105 13.51 -10.90 -17.36
N GLU A 106 13.59 -9.96 -18.32
CA GLU A 106 14.79 -9.21 -18.62
C GLU A 106 15.26 -8.33 -17.45
N ALA A 107 14.30 -7.77 -16.68
CA ALA A 107 14.59 -6.96 -15.50
C ALA A 107 14.88 -7.79 -14.24
N GLY A 108 14.72 -9.12 -14.29
CA GLY A 108 14.81 -10.01 -13.13
C GLY A 108 13.75 -9.71 -12.08
N MET A 109 12.54 -9.36 -12.51
CA MET A 109 11.39 -9.01 -11.69
C MET A 109 10.25 -10.01 -11.88
N ARG A 110 9.26 -9.97 -10.98
CA ARG A 110 8.01 -10.73 -11.09
C ARG A 110 6.80 -9.81 -10.93
N CYS A 111 5.65 -10.22 -11.43
CA CYS A 111 4.38 -9.57 -11.10
C CYS A 111 3.94 -10.06 -9.71
N SER A 112 3.61 -9.15 -8.80
CA SER A 112 3.08 -9.49 -7.48
C SER A 112 1.56 -9.44 -7.45
N MET A 113 0.97 -8.44 -8.09
CA MET A 113 -0.41 -8.05 -7.92
C MET A 113 -0.97 -7.48 -9.21
N VAL A 114 -2.25 -7.73 -9.44
CA VAL A 114 -3.07 -7.03 -10.42
C VAL A 114 -4.28 -6.42 -9.71
N THR A 115 -4.65 -5.21 -10.10
CA THR A 115 -5.82 -4.50 -9.56
C THR A 115 -6.85 -4.32 -10.66
N THR A 116 -8.12 -4.61 -10.38
CA THR A 116 -9.20 -4.31 -11.33
C THR A 116 -9.53 -2.83 -11.29
N GLU A 117 -9.35 -2.15 -12.41
CA GLU A 117 -9.77 -0.75 -12.54
C GLU A 117 -11.27 -0.66 -12.87
N THR A 118 -12.05 -0.16 -11.93
CA THR A 118 -13.51 0.01 -12.04
C THR A 118 -13.98 1.39 -11.60
N PHE A 119 -13.13 2.42 -11.77
CA PHE A 119 -13.39 3.75 -11.20
C PHE A 119 -13.16 4.94 -12.15
N HIS A 120 -12.41 4.81 -13.23
CA HIS A 120 -12.07 5.95 -14.10
C HIS A 120 -13.18 6.32 -15.11
N HIS A 121 -13.91 5.35 -15.63
CA HIS A 121 -14.93 5.62 -16.63
C HIS A 121 -16.30 5.84 -15.99
N ALA A 122 -17.08 6.76 -16.56
CA ALA A 122 -18.41 7.11 -16.06
C ALA A 122 -19.38 5.91 -15.97
N VAL A 123 -19.19 4.87 -16.78
CA VAL A 123 -19.96 3.63 -16.70
C VAL A 123 -19.76 2.90 -15.36
N PHE A 124 -18.67 3.18 -14.67
CA PHE A 124 -18.35 2.57 -13.37
C PHE A 124 -18.87 3.35 -12.17
N SER A 125 -19.74 4.31 -12.34
CA SER A 125 -20.43 4.93 -11.20
C SER A 125 -21.11 3.84 -10.37
N ALA A 126 -20.76 3.76 -9.08
CA ALA A 126 -21.06 2.65 -8.16
C ALA A 126 -20.48 1.27 -8.57
N SER A 127 -19.72 1.18 -9.65
CA SER A 127 -18.90 0.05 -10.10
C SER A 127 -19.60 -1.32 -10.12
N PRO A 128 -19.03 -2.43 -9.57
CA PRO A 128 -19.69 -3.75 -9.60
C PRO A 128 -21.05 -3.79 -8.90
N ALA A 129 -21.41 -2.75 -8.19
CA ALA A 129 -22.64 -2.64 -7.41
C ALA A 129 -23.66 -1.64 -8.00
N ALA A 130 -23.50 -1.24 -9.26
CA ALA A 130 -24.43 -0.33 -9.93
C ALA A 130 -25.86 -0.88 -9.99
N GLU A 131 -26.87 0.00 -10.00
CA GLU A 131 -28.28 -0.36 -10.12
C GLU A 131 -28.59 -1.02 -11.48
N SER A 132 -27.90 -0.61 -12.56
CA SER A 132 -28.03 -1.22 -13.88
C SER A 132 -27.41 -2.61 -13.92
N PRO A 133 -28.18 -3.66 -14.27
CA PRO A 133 -27.67 -5.02 -14.39
C PRO A 133 -26.63 -5.16 -15.51
N GLU A 134 -26.70 -4.33 -16.55
CA GLU A 134 -25.73 -4.33 -17.64
C GLU A 134 -24.37 -3.85 -17.16
N ILE A 135 -24.34 -2.80 -16.31
CA ILE A 135 -23.10 -2.28 -15.72
C ILE A 135 -22.51 -3.31 -14.76
N ARG A 136 -23.32 -3.95 -13.90
CA ARG A 136 -22.83 -5.01 -13.00
C ARG A 136 -22.27 -6.20 -13.78
N LYS A 137 -22.93 -6.61 -14.85
CA LYS A 137 -22.42 -7.70 -15.70
C LYS A 137 -21.08 -7.37 -16.34
N TYR A 138 -20.93 -6.13 -16.83
CA TYR A 138 -19.67 -5.68 -17.40
C TYR A 138 -18.56 -5.61 -16.34
N ALA A 139 -18.86 -5.08 -15.16
CA ALA A 139 -17.90 -5.01 -14.05
C ALA A 139 -17.47 -6.41 -13.57
N ALA A 140 -18.41 -7.36 -13.44
CA ALA A 140 -18.12 -8.75 -13.11
C ALA A 140 -17.21 -9.42 -14.16
N TRP A 141 -17.46 -9.15 -15.45
CA TRP A 141 -16.57 -9.61 -16.51
C TRP A 141 -15.17 -9.02 -16.36
N ARG A 142 -15.05 -7.72 -16.07
CA ARG A 142 -13.77 -7.05 -15.84
C ARG A 142 -12.98 -7.71 -14.70
N VAL A 143 -13.64 -7.95 -13.59
CA VAL A 143 -13.02 -8.59 -12.41
C VAL A 143 -12.50 -9.99 -12.77
N CYS A 144 -13.28 -10.81 -13.47
CA CYS A 144 -12.85 -12.13 -13.95
C CYS A 144 -11.67 -12.03 -14.94
N ASN A 145 -11.70 -11.07 -15.87
CA ASN A 145 -10.60 -10.85 -16.81
C ASN A 145 -9.30 -10.42 -16.10
N THR A 146 -9.39 -9.64 -15.02
CA THR A 146 -8.23 -9.29 -14.19
C THR A 146 -7.63 -10.53 -13.51
N VAL A 147 -8.47 -11.47 -13.07
CA VAL A 147 -8.01 -12.77 -12.55
C VAL A 147 -7.25 -13.55 -13.64
N ASP A 148 -7.76 -13.60 -14.86
CA ASP A 148 -7.07 -14.25 -16.00
C ASP A 148 -5.69 -13.62 -16.24
N ILE A 149 -5.62 -12.28 -16.26
CA ILE A 149 -4.35 -11.53 -16.41
C ILE A 149 -3.39 -11.87 -15.27
N GLY A 150 -3.90 -11.88 -14.04
CA GLY A 150 -3.11 -12.22 -12.85
C GLY A 150 -2.46 -13.60 -12.97
N HIS A 151 -3.24 -14.60 -13.37
CA HIS A 151 -2.72 -15.95 -13.63
C HIS A 151 -1.70 -15.99 -14.76
N GLU A 152 -1.91 -15.26 -15.85
CA GLU A 152 -0.96 -15.19 -16.96
C GLU A 152 0.36 -14.55 -16.55
N LEU A 153 0.31 -13.47 -15.76
CA LEU A 153 1.49 -12.77 -15.28
C LEU A 153 2.17 -13.46 -14.09
N GLY A 154 1.54 -14.44 -13.48
CA GLY A 154 2.06 -15.14 -12.31
C GLY A 154 1.93 -14.34 -11.02
N ALA A 155 0.95 -13.46 -10.94
CA ALA A 155 0.63 -12.70 -9.74
C ALA A 155 0.22 -13.63 -8.57
N GLU A 156 0.41 -13.16 -7.36
CA GLU A 156 -0.05 -13.80 -6.12
C GLU A 156 -1.36 -13.17 -5.63
N PHE A 157 -1.60 -11.90 -5.98
CA PHE A 157 -2.70 -11.10 -5.45
C PHE A 157 -3.54 -10.48 -6.55
N ALA A 158 -4.86 -10.44 -6.32
CA ALA A 158 -5.81 -9.60 -7.03
C ALA A 158 -6.35 -8.56 -6.03
N VAL A 159 -6.17 -7.27 -6.31
CA VAL A 159 -6.62 -6.20 -5.42
C VAL A 159 -7.87 -5.55 -5.97
N TYR A 160 -8.75 -5.15 -5.08
CA TYR A 160 -10.01 -4.47 -5.35
C TYR A 160 -10.08 -3.20 -4.52
N TRP A 161 -9.89 -2.08 -5.19
CA TRP A 161 -10.13 -0.76 -4.65
C TRP A 161 -11.50 -0.25 -5.09
N PRO A 162 -12.49 -0.20 -4.19
CA PRO A 162 -13.86 0.14 -4.54
C PRO A 162 -14.11 1.65 -4.56
N GLY A 163 -13.28 2.43 -5.23
CA GLY A 163 -13.35 3.88 -5.25
C GLY A 163 -14.66 4.46 -5.79
N SER A 164 -15.43 3.67 -6.57
CA SER A 164 -16.77 4.06 -7.03
C SER A 164 -17.91 3.48 -6.19
N LEU A 165 -17.63 2.69 -5.16
CA LEU A 165 -18.64 2.08 -4.29
C LEU A 165 -19.13 3.09 -3.24
N GLY A 166 -20.04 3.96 -3.66
CA GLY A 166 -20.55 5.03 -2.82
C GLY A 166 -21.35 6.06 -3.62
N TYR A 167 -21.49 7.24 -3.07
CA TYR A 167 -22.28 8.31 -3.69
C TYR A 167 -21.76 9.70 -3.33
N GLN A 168 -22.01 10.67 -4.21
CA GLN A 168 -21.83 12.10 -3.95
C GLN A 168 -23.05 12.69 -3.25
N ILE A 169 -24.23 12.27 -3.69
CA ILE A 169 -25.51 12.68 -3.13
C ILE A 169 -26.35 11.42 -2.95
N GLN A 170 -26.72 11.12 -1.71
CA GLN A 170 -27.62 10.02 -1.42
C GLN A 170 -28.97 10.28 -2.10
N GLY A 171 -29.39 9.36 -2.94
CA GLY A 171 -30.63 9.49 -3.69
C GLY A 171 -31.18 8.12 -4.04
N ALA A 172 -30.78 7.57 -5.16
CA ALA A 172 -31.23 6.28 -5.65
C ALA A 172 -30.45 5.08 -5.08
N VAL A 173 -29.38 5.33 -4.30
CA VAL A 173 -28.56 4.26 -3.72
C VAL A 173 -29.27 3.64 -2.50
N GLU A 174 -29.45 2.33 -2.52
CA GLU A 174 -29.87 1.52 -1.38
C GLU A 174 -28.67 0.68 -0.94
N GLU A 175 -28.06 1.06 0.17
CA GLU A 175 -26.74 0.63 0.61
C GLU A 175 -26.69 -0.88 0.87
N THR A 176 -27.75 -1.46 1.44
CA THR A 176 -27.73 -2.90 1.76
C THR A 176 -27.77 -3.75 0.50
N GLN A 177 -28.51 -3.32 -0.53
CA GLN A 177 -28.56 -4.01 -1.82
C GLN A 177 -27.26 -3.79 -2.60
N THR A 178 -26.69 -2.58 -2.54
CA THR A 178 -25.41 -2.24 -3.17
C THR A 178 -24.29 -3.14 -2.63
N LEU A 179 -24.23 -3.32 -1.32
CA LEU A 179 -23.24 -4.21 -0.69
C LEU A 179 -23.43 -5.70 -1.06
N LYS A 180 -24.67 -6.15 -1.30
CA LYS A 180 -24.96 -7.50 -1.83
C LYS A 180 -24.48 -7.66 -3.27
N TRP A 181 -24.76 -6.69 -4.15
CA TRP A 181 -24.28 -6.73 -5.54
C TRP A 181 -22.77 -6.72 -5.62
N TYR A 182 -22.10 -5.97 -4.73
CA TYR A 182 -20.65 -5.97 -4.66
C TYR A 182 -20.11 -7.36 -4.26
N ALA A 183 -20.77 -8.03 -3.29
CA ALA A 183 -20.44 -9.40 -2.92
C ALA A 183 -20.65 -10.39 -4.08
N GLU A 184 -21.73 -10.26 -4.85
CA GLU A 184 -21.98 -11.09 -6.04
C GLU A 184 -20.82 -11.00 -7.04
N SER A 185 -20.29 -9.80 -7.28
CA SER A 185 -19.16 -9.61 -8.19
C SER A 185 -17.87 -10.26 -7.67
N LEU A 186 -17.58 -10.11 -6.38
CA LEU A 186 -16.40 -10.73 -5.77
C LEU A 186 -16.52 -12.26 -5.69
N ASN A 187 -17.72 -12.77 -5.41
CA ASN A 187 -18.01 -14.20 -5.47
C ASN A 187 -17.75 -14.76 -6.89
N ALA A 188 -18.20 -14.06 -7.92
CA ALA A 188 -17.94 -14.43 -9.31
C ALA A 188 -16.44 -14.48 -9.61
N ALA A 189 -15.66 -13.52 -9.10
CA ALA A 189 -14.21 -13.53 -9.23
C ALA A 189 -13.55 -14.73 -8.55
N CYS A 190 -13.93 -15.04 -7.31
CA CYS A 190 -13.39 -16.19 -6.58
C CYS A 190 -13.74 -17.51 -7.26
N GLU A 191 -15.00 -17.68 -7.71
CA GLU A 191 -15.44 -18.87 -8.44
C GLU A 191 -14.72 -19.02 -9.79
N HIS A 192 -14.49 -17.92 -10.50
CA HIS A 192 -13.72 -17.92 -11.74
C HIS A 192 -12.26 -18.30 -11.47
N ASP A 193 -11.65 -17.73 -10.44
CA ASP A 193 -10.27 -18.01 -10.05
C ASP A 193 -10.07 -19.51 -9.71
N ILE A 194 -10.97 -20.11 -8.94
CA ILE A 194 -10.94 -21.56 -8.65
C ILE A 194 -10.86 -22.38 -9.94
N LYS A 195 -11.66 -22.04 -10.93
CA LYS A 195 -11.69 -22.74 -12.24
C LYS A 195 -10.39 -22.54 -13.03
N VAL A 196 -9.88 -21.30 -13.08
CA VAL A 196 -8.65 -20.96 -13.80
C VAL A 196 -7.44 -21.59 -13.12
N ALA A 197 -7.35 -21.49 -11.80
CA ALA A 197 -6.29 -22.08 -11.00
C ALA A 197 -6.21 -23.61 -11.22
N ALA A 198 -7.34 -24.29 -11.13
CA ALA A 198 -7.43 -25.73 -11.38
C ALA A 198 -6.99 -26.09 -12.81
N ALA A 199 -7.46 -25.34 -13.83
CA ALA A 199 -7.09 -25.58 -15.22
C ALA A 199 -5.60 -25.38 -15.50
N LYS A 200 -4.95 -24.45 -14.76
CA LYS A 200 -3.51 -24.15 -14.90
C LYS A 200 -2.62 -24.93 -13.94
N GLY A 201 -3.17 -25.71 -13.03
CA GLY A 201 -2.42 -26.41 -11.98
C GLY A 201 -1.67 -25.46 -11.04
N ARG A 202 -2.27 -24.31 -10.71
CA ARG A 202 -1.70 -23.25 -9.86
C ARG A 202 -2.59 -23.00 -8.65
N PRO A 203 -2.06 -22.41 -7.56
CA PRO A 203 -2.91 -21.91 -6.48
C PRO A 203 -3.81 -20.78 -7.00
N THR A 204 -4.94 -20.59 -6.34
CA THR A 204 -5.78 -19.40 -6.52
C THR A 204 -5.04 -18.14 -6.09
N LEU A 205 -5.45 -16.99 -6.63
CA LEU A 205 -4.99 -15.69 -6.16
C LEU A 205 -5.52 -15.41 -4.75
N LYS A 206 -4.85 -14.56 -4.02
CA LYS A 206 -5.37 -13.95 -2.81
C LYS A 206 -6.12 -12.67 -3.21
N HIS A 207 -7.44 -12.65 -2.98
CA HIS A 207 -8.29 -11.51 -3.28
C HIS A 207 -8.21 -10.52 -2.12
N CYS A 208 -7.65 -9.34 -2.35
CA CYS A 208 -7.42 -8.33 -1.30
C CYS A 208 -8.31 -7.11 -1.52
N MET A 209 -8.99 -6.69 -0.46
CA MET A 209 -9.81 -5.49 -0.43
C MET A 209 -8.98 -4.32 0.09
N GLU A 210 -9.05 -3.18 -0.61
CA GLU A 210 -8.38 -1.95 -0.23
C GLU A 210 -9.41 -0.88 0.13
N ALA A 211 -9.43 -0.47 1.39
CA ALA A 211 -10.37 0.52 1.89
C ALA A 211 -9.89 1.95 1.61
N LYS A 212 -10.85 2.84 1.27
CA LYS A 212 -10.63 4.28 1.21
C LYS A 212 -11.85 5.01 1.77
N PRO A 213 -11.66 6.03 2.66
CA PRO A 213 -12.78 6.64 3.35
C PRO A 213 -13.64 7.56 2.47
N PHE A 214 -13.03 8.21 1.51
CA PHE A 214 -13.64 9.11 0.52
C PHE A 214 -12.70 9.26 -0.68
N GLU A 215 -13.12 9.98 -1.74
CA GLU A 215 -12.43 10.12 -3.03
C GLU A 215 -12.41 8.81 -3.84
N PRO A 216 -12.98 8.85 -5.07
CA PRO A 216 -13.63 10.01 -5.70
C PRO A 216 -15.04 10.29 -5.18
N GLN A 217 -15.69 9.37 -4.48
CA GLN A 217 -17.00 9.59 -3.88
C GLN A 217 -16.90 10.30 -2.55
N ALA A 218 -17.91 11.12 -2.19
CA ALA A 218 -17.97 11.77 -0.89
C ALA A 218 -18.17 10.75 0.24
N GLU A 219 -19.02 9.75 -0.02
CA GLU A 219 -19.32 8.65 0.89
C GLU A 219 -18.99 7.33 0.21
N ILE A 220 -18.09 6.55 0.80
CA ILE A 220 -17.75 5.20 0.37
C ILE A 220 -18.32 4.20 1.37
N LEU A 221 -18.99 3.14 0.88
CA LEU A 221 -19.73 2.21 1.74
C LEU A 221 -18.82 1.25 2.54
N LEU A 222 -17.59 1.04 2.09
CA LEU A 222 -16.56 0.27 2.81
C LEU A 222 -15.32 1.15 3.06
N PRO A 223 -15.46 2.18 3.93
CA PRO A 223 -14.49 3.28 3.99
C PRO A 223 -13.21 2.95 4.77
N THR A 224 -13.19 1.88 5.55
CA THR A 224 -12.07 1.53 6.44
C THR A 224 -11.78 0.04 6.40
N SER A 225 -10.57 -0.35 6.76
CA SER A 225 -10.20 -1.77 6.90
C SER A 225 -11.15 -2.51 7.86
N ASP A 226 -11.62 -1.87 8.92
CA ASP A 226 -12.58 -2.47 9.85
C ASP A 226 -13.95 -2.69 9.23
N ALA A 227 -14.45 -1.75 8.44
CA ALA A 227 -15.69 -1.91 7.70
C ALA A 227 -15.60 -3.10 6.73
N MET A 228 -14.47 -3.23 6.04
CA MET A 228 -14.22 -4.37 5.15
C MET A 228 -14.14 -5.69 5.91
N LEU A 229 -13.45 -5.75 7.05
CA LEU A 229 -13.43 -6.96 7.89
C LEU A 229 -14.84 -7.39 8.33
N GLY A 230 -15.65 -6.43 8.76
CA GLY A 230 -17.05 -6.66 9.11
C GLY A 230 -17.86 -7.19 7.92
N TRP A 231 -17.68 -6.61 6.75
CA TRP A 231 -18.38 -7.02 5.54
C TRP A 231 -17.92 -8.41 5.04
N ILE A 232 -16.60 -8.71 5.04
CA ILE A 232 -16.09 -10.04 4.72
C ILE A 232 -16.72 -11.12 5.63
N SER A 233 -16.94 -10.77 6.89
CA SER A 233 -17.52 -11.68 7.91
C SER A 233 -19.04 -11.71 7.91
N SER A 234 -19.72 -10.95 7.06
CA SER A 234 -21.19 -10.79 7.07
C SER A 234 -21.97 -12.01 6.55
N GLY A 235 -21.30 -12.98 5.94
CA GLY A 235 -21.93 -14.15 5.31
C GLY A 235 -22.41 -13.91 3.87
N LEU A 236 -22.09 -12.77 3.26
CA LEU A 236 -22.41 -12.46 1.86
C LEU A 236 -21.45 -13.12 0.87
N LEU A 237 -20.22 -13.41 1.30
CA LEU A 237 -19.21 -14.07 0.47
C LEU A 237 -19.35 -15.60 0.53
N THR A 238 -19.27 -16.24 -0.64
CA THR A 238 -19.26 -17.70 -0.76
C THR A 238 -17.89 -18.30 -0.41
N HIS A 239 -16.82 -17.53 -0.62
CA HIS A 239 -15.44 -17.91 -0.37
C HIS A 239 -14.70 -16.86 0.50
N PRO A 240 -15.16 -16.59 1.75
CA PRO A 240 -14.53 -15.58 2.60
C PRO A 240 -13.08 -15.93 2.96
N GLU A 241 -12.68 -17.19 2.87
CA GLU A 241 -11.29 -17.64 3.07
C GLU A 241 -10.35 -17.17 1.96
N MET A 242 -10.86 -16.90 0.76
CA MET A 242 -10.11 -16.38 -0.38
C MET A 242 -9.97 -14.85 -0.35
N VAL A 243 -10.65 -14.16 0.59
CA VAL A 243 -10.69 -12.70 0.66
C VAL A 243 -10.00 -12.19 1.92
N GLY A 244 -9.07 -11.28 1.75
CA GLY A 244 -8.34 -10.60 2.81
C GLY A 244 -8.27 -9.09 2.56
N LEU A 245 -7.34 -8.43 3.22
CA LEU A 245 -7.16 -6.99 3.16
C LEU A 245 -5.82 -6.62 2.52
N ASN A 246 -5.85 -5.50 1.81
CA ASN A 246 -4.75 -4.67 1.42
C ASN A 246 -4.96 -3.26 2.03
N PRO A 247 -4.74 -3.08 3.35
CA PRO A 247 -4.82 -1.73 3.90
C PRO A 247 -3.81 -0.82 3.22
N GLU A 248 -4.16 0.47 3.13
CA GLU A 248 -3.21 1.52 2.80
C GLU A 248 -3.01 2.43 4.00
N TYR A 249 -1.75 2.77 4.28
CA TYR A 249 -1.41 3.56 5.45
C TYR A 249 -2.10 4.94 5.45
N LEU A 250 -2.04 5.65 4.32
CA LEU A 250 -2.62 7.00 4.23
C LEU A 250 -4.14 6.96 4.28
N HIS A 251 -4.79 5.97 3.68
CA HIS A 251 -6.24 5.83 3.74
C HIS A 251 -6.75 5.74 5.18
N GLU A 252 -6.02 5.05 6.07
CA GLU A 252 -6.39 5.02 7.49
C GLU A 252 -6.18 6.37 8.19
N LEU A 253 -5.23 7.21 7.76
CA LEU A 253 -5.05 8.56 8.28
C LEU A 253 -6.09 9.55 7.78
N MET A 254 -6.62 9.38 6.57
CA MET A 254 -7.55 10.32 5.94
C MET A 254 -8.82 10.53 6.76
N TRP A 255 -9.37 9.50 7.36
CA TRP A 255 -10.55 9.60 8.23
C TRP A 255 -10.22 9.88 9.72
N GLY A 256 -8.94 10.02 10.05
CA GLY A 256 -8.50 10.25 11.42
C GLY A 256 -8.22 8.99 12.22
N GLY A 257 -8.24 7.83 11.58
CA GLY A 257 -7.95 6.53 12.19
C GLY A 257 -6.49 6.35 12.61
N ALA A 258 -6.20 5.21 13.18
CA ALA A 258 -4.87 4.81 13.61
C ALA A 258 -4.42 3.60 12.77
N PRO A 259 -3.52 3.76 11.79
CA PRO A 259 -3.07 2.67 10.91
C PRO A 259 -2.59 1.45 11.69
N ARG A 260 -1.80 1.65 12.75
CA ARG A 260 -1.32 0.56 13.60
C ARG A 260 -2.46 -0.27 14.21
N ALA A 261 -3.55 0.37 14.64
CA ALA A 261 -4.68 -0.34 15.23
C ALA A 261 -5.49 -1.11 14.18
N ALA A 262 -5.67 -0.55 12.97
CA ALA A 262 -6.31 -1.23 11.86
C ALA A 262 -5.51 -2.48 11.44
N LEU A 263 -4.19 -2.35 11.28
CA LEU A 263 -3.29 -3.46 10.98
C LEU A 263 -3.30 -4.54 12.06
N ALA A 264 -3.34 -4.16 13.35
CA ALA A 264 -3.43 -5.12 14.45
C ALA A 264 -4.71 -5.97 14.35
N ARG A 265 -5.86 -5.36 14.04
CA ARG A 265 -7.12 -6.09 13.83
C ARG A 265 -7.07 -6.99 12.61
N ALA A 266 -6.50 -6.54 11.51
CA ALA A 266 -6.28 -7.35 10.31
C ALA A 266 -5.35 -8.55 10.59
N LEU A 267 -4.28 -8.37 11.37
CA LEU A 267 -3.38 -9.43 11.81
C LEU A 267 -4.10 -10.48 12.67
N ILE A 268 -4.83 -10.05 13.71
CA ILE A 268 -5.58 -10.96 14.59
C ILE A 268 -6.64 -11.77 13.81
N SER A 269 -7.25 -11.14 12.80
CA SER A 269 -8.24 -11.80 11.93
C SER A 269 -7.61 -12.73 10.90
N GLY A 270 -6.28 -12.78 10.77
CA GLY A 270 -5.57 -13.53 9.73
C GLY A 270 -5.82 -13.01 8.32
N LYS A 271 -6.27 -11.75 8.21
CA LYS A 271 -6.69 -11.13 6.95
C LYS A 271 -5.75 -10.05 6.41
N LEU A 272 -4.65 -9.74 7.08
CA LEU A 272 -3.61 -8.88 6.53
C LEU A 272 -2.78 -9.70 5.53
N TRP A 273 -3.01 -9.50 4.24
CA TRP A 273 -2.34 -10.27 3.19
C TRP A 273 -1.42 -9.44 2.31
N HIS A 274 -1.75 -8.17 2.15
CA HIS A 274 -0.99 -7.19 1.38
C HIS A 274 -1.00 -5.86 2.14
N PHE A 275 -0.07 -4.94 1.84
CA PHE A 275 -0.04 -3.65 2.51
C PHE A 275 0.53 -2.58 1.57
N ASP A 276 -0.28 -1.56 1.27
CA ASP A 276 0.13 -0.41 0.48
C ASP A 276 0.78 0.63 1.38
N ILE A 277 2.02 0.99 1.01
CA ILE A 277 2.89 1.85 1.81
C ILE A 277 3.10 3.19 1.12
N ASN A 278 2.70 4.23 1.80
CA ASN A 278 2.90 5.63 1.48
C ASN A 278 2.91 6.47 2.76
N ASP A 279 2.76 7.77 2.66
CA ASP A 279 2.67 8.68 3.80
C ASP A 279 1.84 9.91 3.42
N GLY A 280 1.41 10.67 4.40
CA GLY A 280 0.66 11.90 4.19
C GLY A 280 0.18 12.52 5.49
N TYR A 281 -0.74 13.44 5.37
CA TYR A 281 -1.24 14.21 6.49
C TYR A 281 -2.59 13.68 6.97
N ARG A 282 -2.74 13.54 8.29
CA ARG A 282 -4.01 13.14 8.92
C ARG A 282 -5.13 14.10 8.56
N LEU A 283 -6.33 13.55 8.26
CA LEU A 283 -7.54 14.31 7.90
C LEU A 283 -7.35 15.20 6.65
N LYS A 284 -6.51 14.78 5.72
CA LYS A 284 -6.29 15.44 4.43
C LYS A 284 -6.56 14.46 3.28
N HIS A 285 -6.55 14.99 2.07
CA HIS A 285 -6.72 14.23 0.85
C HIS A 285 -5.53 13.30 0.60
N ASP A 286 -5.74 12.35 -0.30
CA ASP A 286 -4.78 11.34 -0.69
C ASP A 286 -3.64 11.93 -1.53
N VAL A 287 -2.50 12.15 -0.88
CA VAL A 287 -1.32 12.77 -1.50
C VAL A 287 -0.22 11.79 -1.87
N ASP A 288 -0.28 10.56 -1.38
CA ASP A 288 0.65 9.45 -1.65
C ASP A 288 2.13 9.87 -1.60
N ILE A 289 2.52 10.50 -0.49
CA ILE A 289 3.90 10.90 -0.26
C ILE A 289 4.74 9.66 0.10
N ALA A 290 6.04 9.72 -0.15
CA ALA A 290 6.94 8.61 0.16
C ALA A 290 6.92 8.24 1.66
N VAL A 291 6.89 6.95 1.92
CA VAL A 291 6.83 6.34 3.25
C VAL A 291 7.81 6.95 4.25
N GLY A 292 7.34 7.25 5.46
CA GLY A 292 8.13 7.79 6.57
C GLY A 292 8.66 9.21 6.35
N LEU A 293 8.12 9.96 5.37
CA LEU A 293 8.55 11.34 5.13
C LEU A 293 7.88 12.33 6.09
N ILE A 294 6.63 12.08 6.44
CA ILE A 294 5.82 12.95 7.31
C ILE A 294 5.71 12.35 8.72
N ASN A 295 5.47 11.04 8.83
CA ASN A 295 5.16 10.36 10.08
C ASN A 295 6.18 9.25 10.44
N PRO A 296 7.49 9.54 10.51
CA PRO A 296 8.51 8.49 10.67
C PRO A 296 8.39 7.69 11.98
N LEU A 297 7.95 8.30 13.08
CA LEU A 297 7.76 7.61 14.35
C LEU A 297 6.53 6.68 14.32
N ASP A 298 5.43 7.12 13.69
CA ASP A 298 4.24 6.28 13.53
C ASP A 298 4.57 5.08 12.62
N TRP A 299 5.30 5.33 11.53
CA TRP A 299 5.83 4.28 10.65
C TRP A 299 6.72 3.30 11.40
N LEU A 300 7.65 3.76 12.24
CA LEU A 300 8.48 2.86 13.05
C LEU A 300 7.60 1.95 13.92
N ASN A 301 6.57 2.50 14.57
CA ASN A 301 5.64 1.74 15.41
C ASN A 301 4.80 0.74 14.59
N VAL A 302 4.38 1.10 13.38
CA VAL A 302 3.70 0.20 12.44
C VAL A 302 4.61 -0.98 12.08
N LEU A 303 5.86 -0.71 11.71
CA LEU A 303 6.80 -1.76 11.30
C LEU A 303 7.22 -2.66 12.46
N VAL A 304 7.33 -2.14 13.69
CA VAL A 304 7.53 -2.95 14.91
C VAL A 304 6.36 -3.93 15.08
N LEU A 305 5.12 -3.48 14.92
CA LEU A 305 3.95 -4.35 14.99
C LEU A 305 4.01 -5.45 13.92
N LEU A 306 4.26 -5.09 12.66
CA LEU A 306 4.29 -6.05 11.55
C LEU A 306 5.39 -7.11 11.75
N ARG A 307 6.60 -6.68 12.08
CA ARG A 307 7.73 -7.59 12.33
C ARG A 307 7.49 -8.51 13.52
N SER A 308 6.93 -8.00 14.62
CA SER A 308 6.64 -8.81 15.82
C SER A 308 5.61 -9.92 15.56
N HIS A 309 4.80 -9.79 14.50
CA HIS A 309 3.82 -10.79 14.06
C HIS A 309 4.27 -11.59 12.83
N GLY A 310 5.51 -11.43 12.38
CA GLY A 310 6.07 -12.17 11.25
C GLY A 310 5.55 -11.75 9.88
N PHE A 311 4.89 -10.59 9.77
CA PHE A 311 4.46 -10.06 8.48
C PHE A 311 5.66 -9.39 7.79
N ASN A 312 6.15 -9.99 6.70
CA ASN A 312 7.31 -9.54 5.95
C ASN A 312 6.97 -9.06 4.52
N GLY A 313 5.76 -8.59 4.32
CA GLY A 313 5.22 -8.18 3.03
C GLY A 313 4.27 -9.22 2.43
N PRO A 314 3.75 -8.97 1.24
CA PRO A 314 4.15 -7.94 0.29
C PRO A 314 3.86 -6.50 0.74
N PHE A 315 4.74 -5.59 0.32
CA PHE A 315 4.57 -4.15 0.46
C PHE A 315 4.53 -3.52 -0.93
N ASN A 316 3.52 -2.72 -1.22
CA ASN A 316 3.42 -2.01 -2.48
C ASN A 316 3.63 -0.51 -2.27
N LEU A 317 4.46 0.09 -3.11
CA LEU A 317 4.73 1.53 -3.07
C LEU A 317 3.58 2.30 -3.75
N ASP A 318 2.44 2.47 -3.09
CA ASP A 318 1.42 3.37 -3.57
C ASP A 318 1.82 4.82 -3.32
N TYR A 319 2.73 5.29 -4.17
CA TYR A 319 3.50 6.51 -4.00
C TYR A 319 3.50 7.33 -5.29
N LYS A 320 3.09 8.58 -5.19
CA LYS A 320 3.14 9.56 -6.28
C LYS A 320 4.42 10.38 -6.21
N PRO A 321 5.40 10.19 -7.13
CA PRO A 321 6.59 11.03 -7.19
C PRO A 321 6.25 12.52 -7.32
N PRO A 322 7.04 13.44 -6.73
CA PRO A 322 6.77 14.87 -6.76
C PRO A 322 6.50 15.38 -8.18
N ARG A 323 5.49 16.23 -8.33
CA ARG A 323 5.03 16.73 -9.63
C ARG A 323 6.13 17.43 -10.44
N THR A 324 7.02 18.16 -9.77
CA THR A 324 8.10 18.93 -10.41
C THR A 324 9.34 18.09 -10.76
N THR A 325 9.36 16.81 -10.40
CA THR A 325 10.48 15.91 -10.70
C THR A 325 10.40 15.45 -12.15
N SER A 326 11.52 15.47 -12.88
CA SER A 326 11.62 14.89 -14.24
C SER A 326 11.51 13.37 -14.21
N ASN A 327 11.18 12.73 -15.35
CA ASN A 327 11.17 11.27 -15.44
C ASN A 327 12.51 10.66 -15.01
N PHE A 328 13.64 11.27 -15.39
CA PHE A 328 14.95 10.86 -14.91
C PHE A 328 15.06 10.92 -13.38
N GLY A 329 14.61 12.03 -12.77
CA GLY A 329 14.62 12.21 -11.31
C GLY A 329 13.70 11.24 -10.57
N VAL A 330 12.59 10.83 -11.18
CA VAL A 330 11.68 9.82 -10.61
C VAL A 330 12.44 8.51 -10.34
N PHE A 331 13.14 7.98 -11.32
CA PHE A 331 13.85 6.70 -11.18
C PHE A 331 15.25 6.84 -10.56
N LYS A 332 15.89 8.00 -10.70
CA LYS A 332 17.23 8.24 -10.13
C LYS A 332 17.19 8.57 -8.63
N VAL A 333 16.13 9.25 -8.18
CA VAL A 333 16.06 9.77 -6.79
C VAL A 333 14.77 9.32 -6.08
N SER A 334 13.59 9.61 -6.66
CA SER A 334 12.33 9.48 -5.93
C SER A 334 12.07 8.04 -5.46
N PHE A 335 12.10 7.06 -6.34
CA PHE A 335 11.91 5.65 -5.97
C PHE A 335 13.07 5.08 -5.13
N PRO A 336 14.35 5.27 -5.50
CA PRO A 336 15.43 4.78 -4.65
C PRO A 336 15.35 5.29 -3.22
N THR A 337 15.11 6.58 -3.01
CA THR A 337 15.03 7.16 -1.67
C THR A 337 13.79 6.72 -0.90
N ALA A 338 12.66 6.49 -1.57
CA ALA A 338 11.45 5.97 -0.94
C ALA A 338 11.67 4.52 -0.44
N VAL A 339 12.23 3.66 -1.28
CA VAL A 339 12.60 2.28 -0.92
C VAL A 339 13.61 2.26 0.23
N ASP A 340 14.67 3.06 0.13
CA ASP A 340 15.72 3.10 1.15
C ASP A 340 15.20 3.58 2.51
N ARG A 341 14.29 4.55 2.51
CA ARG A 341 13.66 5.01 3.75
C ARG A 341 12.81 3.91 4.39
N PHE A 342 12.03 3.20 3.58
CA PHE A 342 11.27 2.04 4.07
C PHE A 342 12.20 0.99 4.67
N ILE A 343 13.26 0.60 3.95
CA ILE A 343 14.24 -0.39 4.45
C ILE A 343 14.89 0.08 5.75
N THR A 344 15.30 1.35 5.81
CA THR A 344 15.89 1.92 7.03
C THR A 344 14.96 1.83 8.23
N LEU A 345 13.68 2.20 8.05
CA LEU A 345 12.68 2.09 9.11
C LEU A 345 12.39 0.63 9.48
N TRP A 346 12.39 -0.27 8.49
CA TRP A 346 12.23 -1.71 8.71
C TRP A 346 13.37 -2.29 9.55
N GLU A 347 14.62 -1.91 9.26
CA GLU A 347 15.79 -2.33 10.03
C GLU A 347 15.75 -1.74 11.45
N MET A 348 15.41 -0.47 11.60
CA MET A 348 15.21 0.17 12.91
C MET A 348 14.11 -0.52 13.73
N ALA A 349 13.04 -0.98 13.11
CA ALA A 349 12.02 -1.77 13.79
C ALA A 349 12.58 -3.10 14.33
N GLY A 350 13.54 -3.70 13.63
CA GLY A 350 14.30 -4.85 14.14
C GLY A 350 15.13 -4.48 15.38
N GLU A 351 15.84 -3.37 15.34
CA GLU A 351 16.62 -2.89 16.48
C GLU A 351 15.74 -2.63 17.72
N VAL A 352 14.51 -2.12 17.52
CA VAL A 352 13.54 -1.95 18.62
C VAL A 352 13.17 -3.30 19.25
N LEU A 353 12.91 -4.31 18.42
CA LEU A 353 12.54 -5.65 18.91
C LEU A 353 13.69 -6.39 19.59
N GLU A 354 14.93 -6.05 19.26
CA GLU A 354 16.16 -6.63 19.82
C GLU A 354 16.73 -5.79 20.97
N ASP A 355 16.18 -4.62 21.27
CA ASP A 355 16.66 -3.76 22.35
C ASP A 355 16.34 -4.37 23.72
N ALA A 356 17.37 -4.80 24.42
CA ALA A 356 17.24 -5.49 25.69
C ALA A 356 16.52 -4.67 26.77
N ILE A 357 16.72 -3.34 26.77
CA ILE A 357 16.10 -2.44 27.76
C ILE A 357 14.60 -2.34 27.50
N ILE A 358 14.18 -2.22 26.24
CA ILE A 358 12.76 -2.25 25.85
C ILE A 358 12.14 -3.62 26.20
N GLY A 359 12.86 -4.71 25.94
CA GLY A 359 12.41 -6.05 26.25
C GLY A 359 12.16 -6.23 27.75
N GLU A 360 13.15 -5.93 28.59
CA GLU A 360 13.06 -6.01 30.05
C GLU A 360 11.92 -5.13 30.61
N ALA A 361 11.79 -3.87 30.13
CA ALA A 361 10.72 -2.99 30.55
C ALA A 361 9.33 -3.49 30.15
N THR A 362 9.21 -4.04 28.94
CA THR A 362 7.96 -4.62 28.43
C THR A 362 7.56 -5.86 29.23
N ASP A 363 8.50 -6.71 29.58
CA ASP A 363 8.25 -7.91 30.37
C ASP A 363 7.89 -7.56 31.82
N ALA A 364 8.50 -6.55 32.41
CA ALA A 364 8.11 -6.02 33.70
C ALA A 364 6.68 -5.47 33.71
N LEU A 365 6.28 -4.72 32.66
CA LEU A 365 4.89 -4.27 32.49
C LEU A 365 3.89 -5.41 32.38
N LYS A 366 4.20 -6.47 31.65
CA LYS A 366 3.35 -7.66 31.52
C LYS A 366 3.23 -8.45 32.82
N ALA A 367 4.31 -8.52 33.59
CA ALA A 367 4.33 -9.21 34.88
C ALA A 367 3.51 -8.44 35.93
N GLY A 368 3.49 -7.12 35.86
CA GLY A 368 2.85 -6.26 36.85
C GLY A 368 3.49 -6.34 38.24
N ALA A 369 2.96 -5.62 39.20
CA ALA A 369 3.43 -5.58 40.59
C ALA A 369 2.90 -6.73 41.48
N GLY A 370 2.10 -7.66 40.94
CA GLY A 370 1.52 -8.78 41.71
C GLY A 370 0.49 -8.36 42.78
N CYS A 371 -0.06 -7.16 42.67
CA CYS A 371 -1.07 -6.66 43.61
C CYS A 371 -2.45 -7.30 43.39
N ASN A 372 -2.95 -7.99 44.37
CA ASN A 372 -4.27 -8.68 44.38
C ASN A 372 -5.36 -7.87 45.12
N SER A 373 -5.38 -6.56 44.93
CA SER A 373 -6.40 -5.70 45.53
C SER A 373 -7.53 -5.38 44.57
N ASN A 374 -8.73 -5.13 45.09
CA ASN A 374 -9.86 -4.54 44.35
C ASN A 374 -9.96 -3.01 44.53
N ASN A 375 -9.04 -2.42 45.31
CA ASN A 375 -8.93 -0.98 45.49
C ASN A 375 -8.02 -0.37 44.42
N PRO A 376 -8.54 0.53 43.57
CA PRO A 376 -7.75 1.14 42.49
C PRO A 376 -6.55 1.94 42.99
N ASP A 377 -6.64 2.56 44.18
CA ASP A 377 -5.51 3.33 44.74
C ASP A 377 -4.35 2.42 45.16
N GLU A 378 -4.65 1.26 45.72
CA GLU A 378 -3.65 0.24 46.08
C GLU A 378 -3.01 -0.37 44.85
N ILE A 379 -3.80 -0.68 43.80
CA ILE A 379 -3.30 -1.17 42.51
C ILE A 379 -2.38 -0.12 41.87
N PHE A 380 -2.82 1.16 41.88
CA PHE A 380 -2.00 2.24 41.33
C PHE A 380 -0.69 2.41 42.10
N ALA A 381 -0.77 2.45 43.43
CA ALA A 381 0.44 2.62 44.25
C ALA A 381 1.46 1.49 44.02
N ALA A 382 0.99 0.24 43.89
CA ALA A 382 1.84 -0.91 43.60
C ALA A 382 2.50 -0.86 42.22
N ASN A 383 1.80 -0.30 41.21
CA ASN A 383 2.26 -0.29 39.82
C ASN A 383 2.84 1.07 39.36
N LYS A 384 2.92 2.08 40.22
CA LYS A 384 3.27 3.45 39.85
C LYS A 384 4.59 3.54 39.06
N GLU A 385 5.63 2.87 39.56
CA GLU A 385 6.95 2.87 38.88
C GLU A 385 6.90 2.11 37.56
N LEU A 386 6.16 1.01 37.48
CA LEU A 386 5.97 0.26 36.25
C LEU A 386 5.24 1.09 35.20
N LEU A 387 4.22 1.86 35.56
CA LEU A 387 3.49 2.71 34.63
C LEU A 387 4.36 3.77 33.99
N THR A 388 5.39 4.24 34.67
CA THR A 388 6.40 5.17 34.12
C THR A 388 7.16 4.55 32.94
N LEU A 389 7.31 3.20 32.88
CA LEU A 389 8.00 2.53 31.78
C LEU A 389 7.35 2.77 30.42
N HIS A 390 6.04 3.02 30.34
CA HIS A 390 5.37 3.35 29.08
C HIS A 390 5.96 4.60 28.42
N GLU A 391 6.17 5.66 29.20
CA GLU A 391 6.77 6.89 28.70
C GLU A 391 8.25 6.67 28.32
N LEU A 392 9.00 5.97 29.17
CA LEU A 392 10.42 5.71 28.94
C LEU A 392 10.66 4.85 27.71
N ILE A 393 9.82 3.84 27.45
CA ILE A 393 9.85 3.07 26.20
C ILE A 393 9.62 4.00 25.00
N GLY A 394 8.64 4.92 25.09
CA GLY A 394 8.39 5.91 24.04
C GLY A 394 9.61 6.78 23.75
N HIS A 395 10.30 7.27 24.77
CA HIS A 395 11.55 8.02 24.62
C HIS A 395 12.67 7.17 23.98
N ARG A 396 12.77 5.88 24.36
CA ARG A 396 13.75 4.98 23.77
C ARG A 396 13.50 4.72 22.28
N LEU A 397 12.25 4.57 21.87
CA LEU A 397 11.86 4.49 20.45
C LEU A 397 12.33 5.73 19.66
N VAL A 398 12.13 6.94 20.22
CA VAL A 398 12.62 8.18 19.59
C VAL A 398 14.14 8.19 19.50
N GLN A 399 14.85 7.74 20.55
CA GLN A 399 16.32 7.62 20.51
C GLN A 399 16.80 6.70 19.39
N ILE A 400 16.13 5.55 19.18
CA ILE A 400 16.45 4.61 18.11
C ILE A 400 16.20 5.28 16.75
N LEU A 401 15.05 5.91 16.56
CA LEU A 401 14.69 6.62 15.32
C LEU A 401 15.72 7.71 14.97
N LEU A 402 16.22 8.44 15.96
CA LEU A 402 17.24 9.48 15.77
C LEU A 402 18.67 8.94 15.70
N GLY A 403 18.88 7.65 15.91
CA GLY A 403 20.21 7.01 15.96
C GLY A 403 21.03 7.36 17.21
N LEU A 404 20.42 8.00 18.22
CA LEU A 404 21.11 8.42 19.45
C LEU A 404 21.58 7.24 20.31
N HIS A 405 20.89 6.11 20.26
CA HIS A 405 21.23 4.89 20.96
C HIS A 405 22.59 4.30 20.53
N ARG A 406 23.11 4.67 19.36
CA ARG A 406 24.42 4.25 18.83
C ARG A 406 25.55 5.19 19.23
N GLY A 407 25.33 6.08 20.19
CA GLY A 407 26.34 7.02 20.66
C GLY A 407 26.69 8.13 19.66
N ARG A 408 25.83 8.40 18.68
CA ARG A 408 25.96 9.58 17.81
C ARG A 408 25.67 10.83 18.64
N VAL A 409 26.71 11.42 19.19
CA VAL A 409 26.63 12.76 19.77
C VAL A 409 26.69 13.73 18.59
N TYR A 410 25.60 14.41 18.29
CA TYR A 410 25.69 15.60 17.45
C TYR A 410 26.48 16.64 18.27
N SER A 411 27.73 16.87 17.89
CA SER A 411 28.45 18.04 18.38
C SER A 411 27.73 19.27 17.86
N VAL A 412 27.10 20.02 18.76
CA VAL A 412 26.51 21.34 18.49
C VAL A 412 27.62 22.33 18.15
#